data_e9482564a4352bece294f3d02b4c0d61
#
_entry.id   e9482564a4352bece294f3d02b4c0d61
#
_cell.length_a   1.000
_cell.length_b   1.000
_cell.length_c   1.000
_cell.angle_alpha   90.00
_cell.angle_beta   90.00
_cell.angle_gamma   90.00
#
_symmetry.space_group_name_H-M   'P 1'
#
loop_
_entity.id
_entity.type
_entity.pdbx_description
1 polymer ?
#
loop_
_entity_poly.entity_id
_entity_poly.type
_entity_poly.pdbx_seq_one_letter_code
_entity_poly.pdbx_strand_id
1 'polypeptide(L)'
;ADKVSSRIAEILCETAFSFSPNEYIAIHRKLFQGIYKHAGKIRDYNITKKEWVLDGATVMYGSASELRATLEYDFSQEKDFSYKGLSMDEIIHHLAVFVSRLWQIHIFGEGNTRTTAVFFIKYLRTLGFSATKRYS
;
A
#
# COMPACT_ATOMS: atom_id res chain seq x y z
N ALA A 1 15.64 15.28 -9.01
CA ALA A 1 15.06 14.39 -8.05
C ALA A 1 14.43 15.20 -6.94
N ASP A 2 13.32 14.77 -6.50
CA ASP A 2 12.62 15.47 -5.46
C ASP A 2 12.83 14.76 -4.12
N LYS A 3 12.33 15.40 -3.08
CA LYS A 3 12.45 14.85 -1.73
C LYS A 3 11.81 13.49 -1.60
N VAL A 4 10.69 13.28 -2.28
CA VAL A 4 9.97 12.02 -2.14
C VAL A 4 10.78 10.87 -2.72
N SER A 5 11.41 11.08 -3.87
CA SER A 5 12.26 10.04 -4.47
C SER A 5 13.40 9.65 -3.54
N SER A 6 14.06 10.63 -2.93
CA SER A 6 15.13 10.36 -1.98
C SER A 6 14.62 9.60 -0.76
N ARG A 7 13.45 9.97 -0.27
CA ARG A 7 12.87 9.32 0.89
C ARG A 7 12.45 7.88 0.59
N ILE A 8 11.93 7.63 -0.63
CA ILE A 8 11.62 6.27 -1.04
C ILE A 8 12.89 5.42 -1.00
N ALA A 9 13.98 5.93 -1.57
CA ALA A 9 15.23 5.19 -1.58
C ALA A 9 15.71 4.89 -0.16
N GLU A 10 15.62 5.86 0.74
CA GLU A 10 16.01 5.66 2.13
C GLU A 10 15.17 4.58 2.81
N ILE A 11 13.85 4.64 2.64
CA ILE A 11 12.96 3.68 3.28
C ILE A 11 13.22 2.28 2.73
N LEU A 12 13.44 2.17 1.42
CA LEU A 12 13.69 0.87 0.81
C LEU A 12 15.06 0.30 1.21
N CYS A 13 15.98 1.15 1.67
CA CYS A 13 17.26 0.67 2.17
C CYS A 13 17.17 0.19 3.62
N GLU A 14 16.16 0.60 4.36
CA GLU A 14 15.97 0.14 5.73
C GLU A 14 15.48 -1.30 5.74
N THR A 15 16.04 -2.11 6.64
CA THR A 15 15.61 -3.51 6.76
C THR A 15 14.44 -3.66 7.73
N ALA A 16 14.29 -2.74 8.66
CA ALA A 16 13.22 -2.81 9.64
C ALA A 16 11.87 -2.66 8.96
N PHE A 17 10.96 -3.57 9.29
CA PHE A 17 9.61 -3.53 8.73
C PHE A 17 8.69 -4.36 9.60
N SER A 18 7.52 -3.81 9.92
CA SER A 18 6.46 -4.59 10.57
C SER A 18 5.25 -4.60 9.64
N PHE A 19 4.62 -5.76 9.51
CA PHE A 19 3.42 -5.87 8.69
C PHE A 19 2.23 -5.43 9.53
N SER A 20 1.88 -4.16 9.44
CA SER A 20 0.80 -3.59 10.25
C SER A 20 0.24 -2.34 9.59
N PRO A 21 -1.02 -1.99 9.91
CA PRO A 21 -1.57 -0.71 9.44
C PRO A 21 -0.74 0.48 9.89
N ASN A 22 -0.17 0.42 11.09
CA ASN A 22 0.65 1.52 11.59
C ASN A 22 1.91 1.72 10.74
N GLU A 23 2.50 0.64 10.26
CA GLU A 23 3.65 0.75 9.38
C GLU A 23 3.28 1.42 8.06
N TYR A 24 2.13 1.04 7.51
CA TYR A 24 1.62 1.62 6.28
C TYR A 24 1.46 3.14 6.43
N ILE A 25 0.85 3.55 7.54
CA ILE A 25 0.63 4.96 7.83
C ILE A 25 1.96 5.67 8.08
N ALA A 26 2.88 5.01 8.77
CA ALA A 26 4.20 5.60 9.07
C ALA A 26 5.00 5.84 7.77
N ILE A 27 4.89 4.95 6.80
CA ILE A 27 5.54 5.14 5.51
C ILE A 27 5.01 6.40 4.83
N HIS A 28 3.70 6.58 4.85
CA HIS A 28 3.10 7.80 4.27
C HIS A 28 3.66 9.05 4.97
N ARG A 29 3.74 9.02 6.30
CA ARG A 29 4.28 10.17 7.04
C ARG A 29 5.71 10.44 6.64
N LYS A 30 6.54 9.40 6.56
CA LYS A 30 7.95 9.56 6.22
C LYS A 30 8.13 10.11 4.81
N LEU A 31 7.30 9.67 3.87
CA LEU A 31 7.41 10.11 2.49
C LEU A 31 6.99 11.57 2.32
N PHE A 32 5.97 12.00 3.03
CA PHE A 32 5.30 13.26 2.73
C PHE A 32 5.40 14.31 3.83
N GLN A 33 6.14 14.04 4.90
CA GLN A 33 6.31 14.99 5.99
C GLN A 33 6.93 16.28 5.45
N GLY A 34 6.28 17.40 5.75
CA GLY A 34 6.73 18.69 5.26
C GLY A 34 6.27 19.00 3.84
N ILE A 35 5.62 18.05 3.17
CA ILE A 35 5.10 18.23 1.82
C ILE A 35 3.59 18.37 1.87
N TYR A 36 2.92 17.46 2.58
CA TYR A 36 1.48 17.56 2.81
C TYR A 36 1.24 17.78 4.30
N LYS A 37 0.28 18.64 4.61
CA LYS A 37 -0.10 18.85 6.01
C LYS A 37 -0.70 17.61 6.63
N HIS A 38 -1.29 16.76 5.80
CA HIS A 38 -1.97 15.53 6.24
C HIS A 38 -1.06 14.31 6.19
N ALA A 39 0.26 14.50 6.15
CA ALA A 39 1.19 13.37 6.11
C ALA A 39 0.96 12.44 7.31
N GLY A 40 0.73 11.16 7.02
CA GLY A 40 0.47 10.17 8.07
C GLY A 40 -0.91 10.24 8.67
N LYS A 41 -1.85 10.91 8.01
CA LYS A 41 -3.21 11.05 8.53
C LYS A 41 -4.21 10.42 7.56
N ILE A 42 -5.15 9.68 8.12
CA ILE A 42 -6.23 9.09 7.34
C ILE A 42 -7.19 10.20 6.94
N ARG A 43 -7.63 10.18 5.69
CA ARG A 43 -8.57 11.19 5.22
C ARG A 43 -9.92 11.07 5.93
N ASP A 44 -10.62 12.22 6.03
CA ASP A 44 -11.92 12.27 6.67
C ASP A 44 -13.02 12.71 5.70
N TYR A 45 -12.78 12.51 4.40
CA TYR A 45 -13.74 12.84 3.35
C TYR A 45 -13.69 11.77 2.26
N ASN A 46 -14.78 11.66 1.52
CA ASN A 46 -14.90 10.67 0.45
C ASN A 46 -14.25 11.19 -0.82
N ILE A 47 -13.69 10.27 -1.61
CA ILE A 47 -13.05 10.58 -2.89
C ILE A 47 -13.70 9.74 -3.97
N THR A 48 -14.00 10.38 -5.11
CA THR A 48 -14.51 9.69 -6.29
C THR A 48 -13.66 10.14 -7.48
N LYS A 49 -13.15 9.18 -8.23
CA LYS A 49 -12.34 9.46 -9.40
C LYS A 49 -13.22 9.31 -10.63
N LYS A 50 -13.52 10.41 -11.29
CA LYS A 50 -14.44 10.40 -12.43
C LYS A 50 -13.77 10.22 -13.78
N GLU A 51 -12.50 10.56 -13.89
CA GLU A 51 -11.81 10.45 -15.18
C GLU A 51 -11.53 9.02 -15.57
N TRP A 52 -11.70 8.08 -14.66
CA TRP A 52 -11.49 6.67 -14.95
C TRP A 52 -12.85 6.00 -15.10
N VAL A 53 -13.28 5.87 -16.33
CA VAL A 53 -14.50 5.13 -16.64
C VAL A 53 -14.08 3.91 -17.41
N LEU A 54 -14.21 2.74 -16.82
CA LEU A 54 -13.91 1.48 -17.46
C LEU A 54 -15.22 0.74 -17.60
N ASP A 55 -15.62 0.49 -18.85
CA ASP A 55 -16.88 -0.20 -19.12
C ASP A 55 -18.07 0.50 -18.46
N GLY A 56 -18.03 1.83 -18.42
CA GLY A 56 -19.11 2.60 -17.84
C GLY A 56 -19.12 2.68 -16.33
N ALA A 57 -18.15 2.07 -15.67
CA ALA A 57 -18.09 2.07 -14.21
C ALA A 57 -17.09 3.11 -13.71
N THR A 58 -17.47 3.84 -12.68
CA THR A 58 -16.59 4.78 -12.00
C THR A 58 -15.82 4.06 -10.91
N VAL A 59 -14.52 4.36 -10.79
CA VAL A 59 -13.73 3.80 -9.71
C VAL A 59 -14.14 4.47 -8.41
N MET A 60 -14.53 3.65 -7.44
CA MET A 60 -14.95 4.11 -6.12
C MET A 60 -13.90 3.70 -5.10
N TYR A 61 -13.48 4.65 -4.28
CA TYR A 61 -12.55 4.37 -3.20
C TYR A 61 -13.31 4.12 -1.90
N GLY A 62 -12.61 3.68 -0.87
CA GLY A 62 -13.23 3.39 0.41
C GLY A 62 -13.94 4.59 1.03
N SER A 63 -15.05 4.33 1.70
CA SER A 63 -15.80 5.36 2.41
C SER A 63 -14.99 5.87 3.60
N ALA A 64 -14.95 7.18 3.78
CA ALA A 64 -14.13 7.80 4.83
C ALA A 64 -14.47 7.26 6.23
N SER A 65 -15.74 6.96 6.48
CA SER A 65 -16.16 6.49 7.80
C SER A 65 -15.71 5.06 8.11
N GLU A 66 -15.26 4.31 7.10
CA GLU A 66 -14.93 2.89 7.26
C GLU A 66 -13.47 2.58 6.97
N LEU A 67 -12.65 3.59 6.70
CA LEU A 67 -11.29 3.38 6.23
C LEU A 67 -10.44 2.55 7.19
N ARG A 68 -10.44 2.94 8.46
CA ARG A 68 -9.60 2.22 9.42
C ARG A 68 -10.06 0.78 9.60
N ALA A 69 -11.38 0.57 9.69
CA ALA A 69 -11.90 -0.78 9.86
C ALA A 69 -11.58 -1.65 8.65
N THR A 70 -11.72 -1.11 7.45
CA THR A 70 -11.42 -1.85 6.23
C THR A 70 -9.93 -2.18 6.15
N LEU A 71 -9.08 -1.21 6.49
CA LEU A 71 -7.64 -1.42 6.49
C LEU A 71 -7.24 -2.53 7.47
N GLU A 72 -7.77 -2.47 8.68
CA GLU A 72 -7.47 -3.47 9.69
C GLU A 72 -7.97 -4.84 9.29
N TYR A 73 -9.13 -4.90 8.66
CA TYR A 73 -9.66 -6.17 8.18
C TYR A 73 -8.76 -6.79 7.11
N ASP A 74 -8.35 -6.00 6.12
CA ASP A 74 -7.51 -6.51 5.05
C ASP A 74 -6.16 -6.97 5.58
N PHE A 75 -5.58 -6.23 6.52
CA PHE A 75 -4.31 -6.64 7.13
C PHE A 75 -4.48 -7.92 7.93
N SER A 76 -5.58 -8.05 8.65
CA SER A 76 -5.86 -9.25 9.43
C SER A 76 -6.00 -10.48 8.52
N GLN A 77 -6.72 -10.32 7.42
CA GLN A 77 -6.90 -11.41 6.47
C GLN A 77 -5.58 -11.86 5.87
N GLU A 78 -4.73 -10.90 5.50
CA GLU A 78 -3.43 -11.23 4.91
C GLU A 78 -2.51 -11.89 5.95
N LYS A 79 -2.54 -11.40 7.18
CA LYS A 79 -1.69 -11.95 8.24
C LYS A 79 -2.02 -13.41 8.52
N ASP A 80 -3.28 -13.78 8.40
CA ASP A 80 -3.73 -15.15 8.66
C ASP A 80 -3.60 -16.07 7.45
N PHE A 81 -3.26 -15.51 6.29
CA PHE A 81 -3.16 -16.28 5.07
C PHE A 81 -1.88 -17.11 5.06
N SER A 82 -1.98 -18.36 4.61
CA SER A 82 -0.83 -19.25 4.51
C SER A 82 -0.41 -19.41 3.06
N TYR A 83 0.87 -19.19 2.81
CA TYR A 83 1.45 -19.40 1.48
C TYR A 83 1.95 -20.82 1.25
N LYS A 84 1.79 -21.66 2.26
CA LYS A 84 2.28 -23.03 2.21
C LYS A 84 1.57 -23.82 1.13
N GLY A 85 2.34 -24.51 0.29
CA GLY A 85 1.76 -25.38 -0.73
C GLY A 85 1.21 -24.68 -1.96
N LEU A 86 1.35 -23.36 -2.05
CA LEU A 86 0.85 -22.64 -3.20
C LEU A 86 1.90 -22.59 -4.31
N SER A 87 1.42 -22.67 -5.55
CA SER A 87 2.29 -22.45 -6.71
C SER A 87 2.66 -20.98 -6.81
N MET A 88 3.69 -20.68 -7.60
CA MET A 88 4.08 -19.28 -7.82
C MET A 88 2.94 -18.49 -8.45
N ASP A 89 2.21 -19.08 -9.39
CA ASP A 89 1.09 -18.38 -10.02
C ASP A 89 0.00 -18.06 -9.00
N GLU A 90 -0.27 -18.98 -8.09
CA GLU A 90 -1.25 -18.74 -7.02
C GLU A 90 -0.80 -17.63 -6.08
N ILE A 91 0.49 -17.63 -5.74
CA ILE A 91 1.05 -16.59 -4.87
C ILE A 91 0.97 -15.23 -5.54
N ILE A 92 1.35 -15.15 -6.81
CA ILE A 92 1.30 -13.88 -7.55
C ILE A 92 -0.13 -13.37 -7.62
N HIS A 93 -1.08 -14.25 -7.91
CA HIS A 93 -2.49 -13.85 -7.98
C HIS A 93 -2.97 -13.31 -6.63
N HIS A 94 -2.65 -14.03 -5.56
CA HIS A 94 -3.06 -13.61 -4.22
C HIS A 94 -2.49 -12.24 -3.86
N LEU A 95 -1.19 -12.04 -4.13
CA LEU A 95 -0.53 -10.78 -3.80
C LEU A 95 -1.07 -9.63 -4.65
N ALA A 96 -1.39 -9.90 -5.92
CA ALA A 96 -1.99 -8.88 -6.77
C ALA A 96 -3.35 -8.43 -6.22
N VAL A 97 -4.14 -9.38 -5.74
CA VAL A 97 -5.43 -9.05 -5.14
C VAL A 97 -5.22 -8.25 -3.85
N PHE A 98 -4.29 -8.67 -3.02
CA PHE A 98 -4.03 -7.96 -1.77
C PHE A 98 -3.61 -6.51 -2.02
N VAL A 99 -2.62 -6.30 -2.90
CA VAL A 99 -2.13 -4.93 -3.13
C VAL A 99 -3.18 -4.06 -3.81
N SER A 100 -4.00 -4.67 -4.68
CA SER A 100 -5.08 -3.93 -5.33
C SER A 100 -6.11 -3.46 -4.31
N ARG A 101 -6.47 -4.33 -3.37
CA ARG A 101 -7.41 -3.96 -2.31
C ARG A 101 -6.83 -2.90 -1.41
N LEU A 102 -5.56 -3.02 -1.04
CA LEU A 102 -4.90 -2.04 -0.20
C LEU A 102 -4.93 -0.67 -0.86
N TRP A 103 -4.58 -0.61 -2.13
CA TRP A 103 -4.65 0.64 -2.88
C TRP A 103 -6.08 1.17 -2.98
N GLN A 104 -7.04 0.26 -3.20
CA GLN A 104 -8.45 0.64 -3.40
C GLN A 104 -9.04 1.31 -2.17
N ILE A 105 -8.60 0.97 -0.98
CA ILE A 105 -9.05 1.63 0.25
C ILE A 105 -8.74 3.11 0.16
N HIS A 106 -7.57 3.47 -0.35
CA HIS A 106 -7.21 4.85 -0.64
C HIS A 106 -7.34 5.71 0.61
N ILE A 107 -6.63 5.32 1.68
CA ILE A 107 -6.90 5.92 3.00
C ILE A 107 -6.35 7.33 3.15
N PHE A 108 -5.46 7.77 2.27
CA PHE A 108 -4.88 9.10 2.37
C PHE A 108 -5.51 10.03 1.35
N GLY A 109 -5.41 11.33 1.60
CA GLY A 109 -5.88 12.29 0.62
C GLY A 109 -5.05 12.29 -0.64
N GLU A 110 -3.74 12.14 -0.48
CA GLU A 110 -2.80 12.09 -1.60
C GLU A 110 -1.66 11.15 -1.23
N GLY A 111 -0.95 10.67 -2.25
CA GLY A 111 0.23 9.83 -2.02
C GLY A 111 -0.07 8.37 -1.81
N ASN A 112 -1.27 7.92 -2.13
CA ASN A 112 -1.66 6.53 -1.93
C ASN A 112 -0.84 5.56 -2.78
N THR A 113 -0.63 5.88 -4.05
CA THR A 113 0.06 4.97 -4.96
C THR A 113 1.51 4.74 -4.52
N ARG A 114 2.22 5.82 -4.19
CA ARG A 114 3.63 5.70 -3.80
C ARG A 114 3.76 4.99 -2.46
N THR A 115 2.88 5.29 -1.51
CA THR A 115 2.89 4.63 -0.21
C THR A 115 2.62 3.14 -0.35
N THR A 116 1.59 2.80 -1.15
CA THR A 116 1.25 1.39 -1.37
C THR A 116 2.42 0.65 -2.02
N ALA A 117 3.06 1.26 -3.02
CA ALA A 117 4.18 0.62 -3.70
C ALA A 117 5.36 0.37 -2.76
N VAL A 118 5.74 1.37 -1.96
CA VAL A 118 6.85 1.23 -1.03
C VAL A 118 6.55 0.16 0.02
N PHE A 119 5.35 0.21 0.59
CA PHE A 119 4.95 -0.77 1.58
C PHE A 119 5.00 -2.18 0.99
N PHE A 120 4.45 -2.33 -0.21
CA PHE A 120 4.36 -3.65 -0.83
C PHE A 120 5.73 -4.24 -1.15
N ILE A 121 6.66 -3.41 -1.63
CA ILE A 121 8.02 -3.86 -1.89
C ILE A 121 8.65 -4.40 -0.60
N LYS A 122 8.51 -3.68 0.50
CA LYS A 122 9.07 -4.11 1.78
C LYS A 122 8.39 -5.40 2.26
N TYR A 123 7.08 -5.49 2.07
CA TYR A 123 6.36 -6.71 2.44
C TYR A 123 6.85 -7.91 1.62
N LEU A 124 7.00 -7.74 0.31
CA LEU A 124 7.49 -8.82 -0.53
C LEU A 124 8.85 -9.33 -0.06
N ARG A 125 9.71 -8.42 0.39
CA ARG A 125 11.02 -8.82 0.90
C ARG A 125 10.90 -9.69 2.14
N THR A 126 9.94 -9.41 3.01
CA THR A 126 9.75 -10.26 4.21
C THR A 126 9.23 -11.64 3.85
N LEU A 127 8.56 -11.76 2.72
CA LEU A 127 8.09 -13.06 2.24
C LEU A 127 9.17 -13.82 1.46
N GLY A 128 10.34 -13.22 1.29
CA GLY A 128 11.44 -13.87 0.60
C GLY A 128 11.58 -13.51 -0.87
N PHE A 129 10.79 -12.56 -1.37
CA PHE A 129 10.91 -12.12 -2.75
C PHE A 129 11.81 -10.89 -2.84
N SER A 130 12.50 -10.76 -3.96
CA SER A 130 13.33 -9.59 -4.22
C SER A 130 12.63 -8.69 -5.22
N ALA A 131 12.54 -7.43 -4.89
CA ALA A 131 11.97 -6.44 -5.81
C ALA A 131 13.04 -5.85 -6.73
N THR A 132 14.29 -6.14 -6.42
CA THR A 132 15.35 -5.74 -7.32
C THR A 132 15.65 -6.92 -8.17
N LYS A 133 15.82 -6.97 -9.10
CA LYS A 133 16.13 -8.13 -9.69
C LYS A 133 17.40 -8.42 -9.98
N ARG A 134 17.84 -8.93 -9.76
CA ARG A 134 18.99 -9.16 -10.05
C ARG A 134 19.23 -10.05 -10.83
N TYR A 135 19.25 -10.19 -11.35
CA TYR A 135 19.47 -10.74 -11.92
C TYR A 135 20.14 -11.45 -12.13
N SER A 136 20.17 -11.62 -11.99
CA SER A 136 20.80 -12.38 -12.29
C SER A 136 20.76 -13.20 -12.80
#